data_f48647055bc39cdf905206a87a26e429
#
_entry.id   f48647055bc39cdf905206a87a26e429
#
_cell.length_a   1.000
_cell.length_b   1.000
_cell.length_c   1.000
_cell.angle_alpha   90.00
_cell.angle_beta   90.00
_cell.angle_gamma   90.00
#
_symmetry.space_group_name_H-M   'P 1'
#
loop_
_entity.id
_entity.type
_entity.pdbx_description
1 polymer ?
#
loop_
_entity_poly.entity_id
_entity_poly.type
_entity_poly.pdbx_seq_one_letter_code
_entity_poly.pdbx_strand_id
1 'polypeptide(L)'
;MNTTLSSTLVLSTQATACVFSPDTKHLAVGSDDGSVRLYNPPESKVRKAVRGLGASISSISFCGPGDDEDKLDIWIASGKIVYRFDLASSESTNKMILTRSDASLAKDVGQDDEDVINQIVLSTNSAYLACTTDTGGVYVLDTSSSSIEVSKMKTSHESIAWTACFIPDRSSELLTGGYDCALLLHDFKLRTLLARFDVAPSPAIAPGISSLPPFITALTLSSQGAVASGTADGRIWVGLGGVKSTQSESSKKNKVKVKRRRKWGGLNEEEGFFIKVGESLITGLQFITPDILLSCTVSGKLELHRLSSNLSSSLSSSSRRSDMPPGELQPICSMQSSCAKVDVLTSTTHTLIDNQEPEIVATFAIAGLHADKKRGAVELWHLCTCLSNDSPNPTIDT
;
A
#
# COMPACT_ATOMS: atom_id res chain seq x y z
N MET A 1 -4.53 -0.24 22.50
CA MET A 1 -3.96 -0.99 21.37
C MET A 1 -2.69 -1.66 21.81
N ASN A 2 -2.56 -2.94 21.54
CA ASN A 2 -1.36 -3.73 21.90
C ASN A 2 -0.77 -4.36 20.63
N THR A 3 0.56 -4.28 20.47
CA THR A 3 1.27 -4.83 19.31
C THR A 3 2.30 -5.83 19.80
N THR A 4 2.33 -7.00 19.15
CA THR A 4 3.25 -8.07 19.50
C THR A 4 3.92 -8.66 18.26
N LEU A 5 5.24 -8.88 18.33
CA LEU A 5 5.96 -9.67 17.34
C LEU A 5 5.57 -11.15 17.49
N SER A 6 4.95 -11.72 16.46
CA SER A 6 4.48 -13.10 16.46
C SER A 6 5.56 -14.10 16.07
N SER A 7 6.26 -13.82 14.96
CA SER A 7 7.31 -14.70 14.44
C SER A 7 8.26 -13.95 13.50
N THR A 8 9.43 -14.55 13.28
CA THR A 8 10.41 -14.06 12.31
C THR A 8 10.79 -15.20 11.37
N LEU A 9 10.58 -15.00 10.07
CA LEU A 9 11.04 -15.89 9.01
C LEU A 9 12.40 -15.43 8.52
N VAL A 10 13.37 -16.34 8.42
CA VAL A 10 14.72 -16.04 7.91
C VAL A 10 14.87 -16.68 6.53
N LEU A 11 15.28 -15.87 5.54
CA LEU A 11 15.47 -16.28 4.15
C LEU A 11 16.97 -16.33 3.80
N SER A 12 17.31 -17.05 2.75
CA SER A 12 18.70 -17.13 2.25
C SER A 12 19.23 -15.81 1.71
N THR A 13 18.37 -14.98 1.15
CA THR A 13 18.68 -13.69 0.50
C THR A 13 17.70 -12.62 0.96
N GLN A 14 18.02 -11.35 0.73
CA GLN A 14 17.18 -10.21 1.12
C GLN A 14 15.75 -10.38 0.59
N ALA A 15 14.78 -10.10 1.43
CA ALA A 15 13.38 -10.04 1.03
C ALA A 15 13.08 -8.66 0.44
N THR A 16 12.61 -8.64 -0.80
CA THR A 16 12.39 -7.42 -1.60
C THR A 16 10.93 -7.11 -1.85
N ALA A 17 10.06 -8.12 -1.72
CA ALA A 17 8.62 -7.99 -1.87
C ALA A 17 7.90 -8.88 -0.85
N CYS A 18 6.74 -8.44 -0.38
CA CYS A 18 5.93 -9.20 0.57
C CYS A 18 4.46 -8.78 0.46
N VAL A 19 3.54 -9.77 0.42
CA VAL A 19 2.11 -9.49 0.34
C VAL A 19 1.30 -10.64 0.91
N PHE A 20 0.24 -10.32 1.67
CA PHE A 20 -0.78 -11.28 2.09
C PHE A 20 -1.76 -11.57 0.97
N SER A 21 -2.24 -12.82 0.90
CA SER A 21 -3.39 -13.15 0.06
C SER A 21 -4.67 -12.48 0.59
N PRO A 22 -5.66 -12.21 -0.26
CA PRO A 22 -6.91 -11.57 0.16
C PRO A 22 -7.69 -12.35 1.21
N ASP A 23 -7.59 -13.69 1.21
CA ASP A 23 -8.17 -14.58 2.22
C ASP A 23 -7.33 -14.65 3.50
N THR A 24 -6.19 -13.92 3.54
CA THR A 24 -5.26 -13.81 4.68
C THR A 24 -4.56 -15.10 5.11
N LYS A 25 -4.82 -16.21 4.41
CA LYS A 25 -4.23 -17.53 4.73
C LYS A 25 -2.79 -17.68 4.25
N HIS A 26 -2.39 -16.90 3.26
CA HIS A 26 -1.09 -17.01 2.62
C HIS A 26 -0.29 -15.72 2.69
N LEU A 27 1.02 -15.88 2.79
CA LEU A 27 2.00 -14.80 2.67
C LEU A 27 2.99 -15.15 1.56
N ALA A 28 3.04 -14.34 0.51
CA ALA A 28 4.06 -14.46 -0.53
C ALA A 28 5.22 -13.52 -0.23
N VAL A 29 6.44 -14.04 -0.31
CA VAL A 29 7.68 -13.30 -0.07
C VAL A 29 8.59 -13.45 -1.28
N GLY A 30 8.89 -12.33 -1.94
CA GLY A 30 9.85 -12.21 -3.03
C GLY A 30 11.24 -11.87 -2.49
N SER A 31 12.25 -12.33 -3.17
CA SER A 31 13.65 -12.16 -2.77
C SER A 31 14.51 -11.66 -3.93
N ASP A 32 15.67 -11.14 -3.57
CA ASP A 32 16.66 -10.60 -4.48
C ASP A 32 17.25 -11.67 -5.44
N ASP A 33 17.20 -12.96 -5.05
CA ASP A 33 17.61 -14.09 -5.89
C ASP A 33 16.61 -14.48 -7.00
N GLY A 34 15.54 -13.69 -7.19
CA GLY A 34 14.50 -13.97 -8.18
C GLY A 34 13.57 -15.11 -7.80
N SER A 35 13.49 -15.46 -6.51
CA SER A 35 12.55 -16.46 -6.02
C SER A 35 11.40 -15.86 -5.23
N VAL A 36 10.23 -16.51 -5.32
CA VAL A 36 9.07 -16.23 -4.46
C VAL A 36 8.78 -17.46 -3.62
N ARG A 37 8.52 -17.25 -2.33
CA ARG A 37 8.16 -18.31 -1.37
C ARG A 37 6.79 -18.02 -0.79
N LEU A 38 5.94 -19.05 -0.75
CA LEU A 38 4.59 -18.99 -0.19
C LEU A 38 4.58 -19.67 1.18
N TYR A 39 4.08 -18.98 2.17
CA TYR A 39 3.92 -19.43 3.55
C TYR A 39 2.44 -19.41 3.96
N ASN A 40 2.07 -20.22 4.96
CA ASN A 40 0.78 -20.15 5.63
C ASN A 40 1.02 -19.72 7.08
N PRO A 41 1.02 -18.42 7.40
CA PRO A 41 1.22 -17.97 8.76
C PRO A 41 0.22 -18.62 9.74
N PRO A 42 0.65 -18.98 10.96
CA PRO A 42 1.95 -18.68 11.58
C PRO A 42 3.08 -19.68 11.23
N GLU A 43 2.85 -20.64 10.32
CA GLU A 43 3.84 -21.65 9.97
C GLU A 43 5.03 -21.03 9.21
N SER A 44 6.26 -21.38 9.61
CA SER A 44 7.49 -20.98 8.95
C SER A 44 7.89 -21.85 7.75
N LYS A 45 7.13 -22.93 7.49
CA LYS A 45 7.41 -23.86 6.41
C LYS A 45 6.97 -23.30 5.06
N VAL A 46 7.87 -23.32 4.08
CA VAL A 46 7.54 -22.99 2.69
C VAL A 46 6.57 -24.02 2.13
N ARG A 47 5.41 -23.58 1.69
CA ARG A 47 4.36 -24.43 1.08
C ARG A 47 4.61 -24.59 -0.42
N LYS A 48 4.99 -23.51 -1.08
CA LYS A 48 5.26 -23.49 -2.51
C LYS A 48 6.33 -22.44 -2.82
N ALA A 49 7.10 -22.63 -3.87
CA ALA A 49 8.09 -21.65 -4.31
C ALA A 49 8.06 -21.50 -5.83
N VAL A 50 8.30 -20.28 -6.29
CA VAL A 50 8.61 -19.97 -7.70
C VAL A 50 10.09 -19.64 -7.78
N ARG A 51 10.81 -20.17 -8.76
CA ARG A 51 12.26 -19.96 -8.94
C ARG A 51 12.64 -19.73 -10.40
N GLY A 52 13.80 -19.09 -10.60
CA GLY A 52 14.38 -18.95 -11.93
C GLY A 52 13.68 -17.91 -12.80
N LEU A 53 13.15 -16.84 -12.21
CA LEU A 53 12.53 -15.72 -12.94
C LEU A 53 13.56 -14.80 -13.60
N GLY A 54 14.83 -14.86 -13.17
CA GLY A 54 15.97 -14.21 -13.85
C GLY A 54 16.44 -12.90 -13.23
N ALA A 55 15.60 -12.17 -12.53
CA ALA A 55 15.96 -10.94 -11.84
C ALA A 55 15.31 -10.89 -10.45
N SER A 56 15.74 -9.94 -9.61
CA SER A 56 15.13 -9.67 -8.30
C SER A 56 13.62 -9.50 -8.41
N ILE A 57 12.90 -9.93 -7.40
CA ILE A 57 11.44 -9.74 -7.30
C ILE A 57 11.17 -8.34 -6.75
N SER A 58 10.65 -7.47 -7.58
CA SER A 58 10.36 -6.08 -7.16
C SER A 58 8.98 -5.93 -6.52
N SER A 59 7.99 -6.70 -6.99
CA SER A 59 6.63 -6.57 -6.49
C SER A 59 5.81 -7.84 -6.73
N ILE A 60 4.83 -8.08 -5.85
CA ILE A 60 3.92 -9.22 -5.91
C ILE A 60 2.50 -8.71 -5.64
N SER A 61 1.50 -9.29 -6.35
CA SER A 61 0.09 -8.99 -6.11
C SER A 61 -0.75 -10.25 -6.27
N PHE A 62 -1.63 -10.55 -5.31
CA PHE A 62 -2.63 -11.61 -5.45
C PHE A 62 -3.87 -11.10 -6.15
N CYS A 63 -4.51 -11.93 -6.97
CA CYS A 63 -5.86 -11.66 -7.42
C CYS A 63 -6.82 -11.67 -6.23
N GLY A 64 -7.79 -10.75 -6.25
CA GLY A 64 -8.88 -10.77 -5.28
C GLY A 64 -9.71 -12.06 -5.40
N PRO A 65 -10.53 -12.38 -4.38
CA PRO A 65 -11.44 -13.51 -4.44
C PRO A 65 -12.35 -13.34 -5.66
N GLY A 66 -12.26 -14.28 -6.60
CA GLY A 66 -13.19 -14.41 -7.71
C GLY A 66 -14.43 -15.21 -7.28
N ASP A 67 -15.27 -15.57 -8.26
CA ASP A 67 -16.43 -16.46 -8.04
C ASP A 67 -16.00 -17.87 -7.57
N ASP A 68 -14.73 -18.22 -7.74
CA ASP A 68 -14.13 -19.49 -7.37
C ASP A 68 -13.20 -19.28 -6.16
N GLU A 69 -13.67 -19.69 -4.97
CA GLU A 69 -12.94 -19.54 -3.70
C GLU A 69 -11.62 -20.33 -3.67
N ASP A 70 -11.49 -21.36 -4.51
CA ASP A 70 -10.29 -22.19 -4.59
C ASP A 70 -9.22 -21.61 -5.51
N LYS A 71 -9.51 -20.51 -6.21
CA LYS A 71 -8.58 -19.90 -7.16
C LYS A 71 -7.57 -19.00 -6.45
N LEU A 72 -6.31 -19.34 -6.58
CA LEU A 72 -5.19 -18.58 -6.02
C LEU A 72 -4.22 -18.16 -7.12
N ASP A 73 -4.52 -17.06 -7.77
CA ASP A 73 -3.67 -16.45 -8.80
C ASP A 73 -2.74 -15.41 -8.20
N ILE A 74 -1.47 -15.43 -8.62
CA ILE A 74 -0.46 -14.48 -8.18
C ILE A 74 0.24 -13.84 -9.39
N TRP A 75 0.41 -12.52 -9.31
CA TRP A 75 1.22 -11.74 -10.24
C TRP A 75 2.55 -11.40 -9.60
N ILE A 76 3.64 -11.53 -10.35
CA ILE A 76 5.01 -11.33 -9.88
C ILE A 76 5.75 -10.47 -10.89
N ALA A 77 6.38 -9.39 -10.43
CA ALA A 77 7.28 -8.57 -11.22
C ALA A 77 8.73 -8.97 -10.95
N SER A 78 9.49 -9.26 -12.01
CA SER A 78 10.91 -9.58 -11.97
C SER A 78 11.61 -8.97 -13.18
N GLY A 79 12.50 -7.98 -12.94
CA GLY A 79 13.04 -7.14 -13.99
C GLY A 79 11.93 -6.37 -14.73
N LYS A 80 11.90 -6.44 -16.05
CA LYS A 80 10.86 -5.82 -16.89
C LYS A 80 9.65 -6.72 -17.16
N ILE A 81 9.62 -7.95 -16.61
CA ILE A 81 8.62 -8.95 -16.94
C ILE A 81 7.63 -9.10 -15.79
N VAL A 82 6.34 -9.11 -16.13
CA VAL A 82 5.25 -9.52 -15.24
C VAL A 82 4.87 -10.95 -15.57
N TYR A 83 4.87 -11.80 -14.54
CA TYR A 83 4.45 -13.20 -14.62
C TYR A 83 3.12 -13.39 -13.90
N ARG A 84 2.26 -14.28 -14.41
CA ARG A 84 1.09 -14.77 -13.71
C ARG A 84 1.24 -16.26 -13.47
N PHE A 85 0.96 -16.70 -12.24
CA PHE A 85 0.91 -18.10 -11.87
C PHE A 85 -0.44 -18.42 -11.25
N ASP A 86 -1.03 -19.53 -11.69
CA ASP A 86 -2.16 -20.16 -11.02
C ASP A 86 -1.61 -21.18 -10.02
N LEU A 87 -1.72 -20.87 -8.73
CA LEU A 87 -1.18 -21.70 -7.65
C LEU A 87 -2.12 -22.84 -7.24
N ALA A 88 -3.38 -22.79 -7.65
CA ALA A 88 -4.44 -23.74 -7.29
C ALA A 88 -4.75 -24.76 -8.39
N SER A 89 -4.23 -24.58 -9.62
CA SER A 89 -4.47 -25.53 -10.71
C SER A 89 -4.00 -26.94 -10.36
N SER A 90 -4.64 -27.97 -10.93
CA SER A 90 -4.30 -29.36 -10.69
C SER A 90 -2.86 -29.69 -11.05
N GLU A 91 -2.31 -29.06 -12.09
CA GLU A 91 -0.90 -29.20 -12.47
C GLU A 91 0.04 -28.54 -11.46
N SER A 92 -0.32 -27.35 -10.94
CA SER A 92 0.46 -26.62 -9.94
C SER A 92 0.33 -27.22 -8.55
N THR A 93 -0.81 -27.85 -8.20
CA THR A 93 -1.06 -28.39 -6.87
C THR A 93 -0.05 -29.47 -6.48
N ASN A 94 0.38 -30.29 -7.45
CA ASN A 94 1.34 -31.37 -7.21
C ASN A 94 2.81 -30.91 -7.22
N LYS A 95 3.10 -29.68 -7.67
CA LYS A 95 4.46 -29.14 -7.73
C LYS A 95 4.70 -28.21 -6.52
N MET A 96 5.71 -28.52 -5.72
CA MET A 96 6.20 -27.61 -4.67
C MET A 96 7.05 -26.46 -5.22
N ILE A 97 7.69 -26.67 -6.36
CA ILE A 97 8.56 -25.68 -7.01
C ILE A 97 8.03 -25.44 -8.41
N LEU A 98 7.66 -24.20 -8.69
CA LEU A 98 7.30 -23.69 -10.00
C LEU A 98 8.49 -22.95 -10.60
N THR A 99 8.54 -22.90 -11.92
CA THR A 99 9.59 -22.22 -12.70
C THR A 99 8.94 -21.28 -13.71
N ARG A 100 9.74 -20.51 -14.42
CA ARG A 100 9.25 -19.62 -15.49
C ARG A 100 8.34 -20.34 -16.52
N SER A 101 8.59 -21.61 -16.81
CA SER A 101 7.79 -22.39 -17.76
C SER A 101 6.38 -22.75 -17.24
N ASP A 102 6.16 -22.66 -15.93
CA ASP A 102 4.87 -22.95 -15.30
C ASP A 102 3.99 -21.67 -15.21
N ALA A 103 4.51 -20.52 -15.65
CA ALA A 103 3.73 -19.30 -15.70
C ALA A 103 2.62 -19.39 -16.75
N SER A 104 1.37 -19.08 -16.35
CA SER A 104 0.24 -19.00 -17.28
C SER A 104 0.34 -17.79 -18.22
N LEU A 105 1.14 -16.78 -17.82
CA LEU A 105 1.46 -15.61 -18.61
C LEU A 105 2.85 -15.11 -18.25
N ALA A 106 3.58 -14.63 -19.27
CA ALA A 106 4.79 -13.81 -19.12
C ALA A 106 4.68 -12.63 -20.10
N LYS A 107 4.73 -11.39 -19.61
CA LYS A 107 4.54 -10.20 -20.44
C LYS A 107 5.62 -9.17 -20.14
N ASP A 108 6.33 -8.71 -21.18
CA ASP A 108 7.26 -7.59 -21.08
C ASP A 108 6.47 -6.28 -20.87
N VAL A 109 6.95 -5.48 -19.92
CA VAL A 109 6.44 -4.13 -19.61
C VAL A 109 7.66 -3.20 -19.59
N GLY A 110 7.52 -2.03 -20.19
CA GLY A 110 8.64 -1.08 -20.28
C GLY A 110 8.99 -0.77 -21.73
N GLN A 111 9.88 0.21 -21.92
CA GLN A 111 10.29 0.67 -23.24
C GLN A 111 11.63 0.10 -23.68
N ASP A 112 12.54 -0.07 -22.73
CA ASP A 112 13.92 -0.44 -22.96
C ASP A 112 14.23 -1.79 -22.31
N ASP A 113 15.32 -2.44 -22.77
CA ASP A 113 15.74 -3.73 -22.24
C ASP A 113 16.24 -3.63 -20.78
N GLU A 114 16.67 -2.46 -20.36
CA GLU A 114 17.16 -2.18 -19.00
C GLU A 114 16.06 -1.63 -18.06
N ASP A 115 14.83 -1.40 -18.57
CA ASP A 115 13.74 -0.90 -17.73
C ASP A 115 13.34 -1.94 -16.67
N VAL A 116 13.12 -1.51 -15.45
CA VAL A 116 12.74 -2.36 -14.31
C VAL A 116 11.39 -1.94 -13.78
N ILE A 117 10.54 -2.92 -13.50
CA ILE A 117 9.26 -2.69 -12.84
C ILE A 117 9.52 -2.50 -11.34
N ASN A 118 9.08 -1.38 -10.77
CA ASN A 118 9.20 -1.08 -9.34
C ASN A 118 8.03 -1.64 -8.54
N GLN A 119 6.81 -1.43 -9.04
CA GLN A 119 5.62 -1.93 -8.38
C GLN A 119 4.58 -2.40 -9.39
N ILE A 120 3.88 -3.46 -9.01
CA ILE A 120 2.62 -3.87 -9.62
C ILE A 120 1.50 -3.81 -8.60
N VAL A 121 0.32 -3.37 -9.04
CA VAL A 121 -0.88 -3.32 -8.20
C VAL A 121 -2.10 -3.73 -9.03
N LEU A 122 -2.96 -4.58 -8.46
CA LEU A 122 -4.23 -4.96 -9.06
C LEU A 122 -5.35 -4.00 -8.64
N SER A 123 -6.27 -3.73 -9.56
CA SER A 123 -7.54 -3.09 -9.22
C SER A 123 -8.36 -4.00 -8.31
N THR A 124 -9.27 -3.42 -7.53
CA THR A 124 -10.09 -4.16 -6.54
C THR A 124 -10.85 -5.34 -7.15
N ASN A 125 -11.27 -5.23 -8.41
CA ASN A 125 -11.95 -6.31 -9.13
C ASN A 125 -10.99 -7.20 -9.93
N SER A 126 -9.68 -7.05 -9.74
CA SER A 126 -8.61 -7.76 -10.45
C SER A 126 -8.67 -7.67 -11.99
N ALA A 127 -9.45 -6.72 -12.56
CA ALA A 127 -9.58 -6.55 -14.00
C ALA A 127 -8.44 -5.77 -14.64
N TYR A 128 -7.67 -5.03 -13.87
CA TYR A 128 -6.55 -4.22 -14.34
C TYR A 128 -5.34 -4.39 -13.43
N LEU A 129 -4.16 -4.49 -14.04
CA LEU A 129 -2.86 -4.48 -13.37
C LEU A 129 -2.10 -3.22 -13.77
N ALA A 130 -1.77 -2.37 -12.84
CA ALA A 130 -0.90 -1.22 -13.07
C ALA A 130 0.55 -1.57 -12.75
N CYS A 131 1.49 -1.02 -13.52
CA CYS A 131 2.93 -1.18 -13.36
C CYS A 131 3.61 0.19 -13.42
N THR A 132 4.57 0.42 -12.55
CA THR A 132 5.46 1.58 -12.55
C THR A 132 6.88 1.13 -12.82
N THR A 133 7.68 1.96 -13.53
CA THR A 133 9.02 1.57 -13.96
C THR A 133 10.09 2.64 -13.69
N ASP A 134 11.36 2.23 -13.77
CA ASP A 134 12.53 3.08 -13.55
C ASP A 134 12.63 4.23 -14.55
N THR A 135 12.13 4.05 -15.77
CA THR A 135 12.09 5.11 -16.79
C THR A 135 10.97 6.13 -16.56
N GLY A 136 10.26 6.06 -15.42
CA GLY A 136 9.12 6.92 -15.11
C GLY A 136 7.82 6.47 -15.77
N GLY A 137 7.84 5.37 -16.48
CA GLY A 137 6.68 4.82 -17.18
C GLY A 137 5.60 4.33 -16.21
N VAL A 138 4.34 4.59 -16.60
CA VAL A 138 3.15 4.04 -15.94
C VAL A 138 2.37 3.26 -17.00
N TYR A 139 2.14 1.99 -16.73
CA TYR A 139 1.50 1.05 -17.65
C TYR A 139 0.30 0.40 -16.98
N VAL A 140 -0.72 0.07 -17.76
CA VAL A 140 -1.89 -0.68 -17.30
C VAL A 140 -2.18 -1.81 -18.28
N LEU A 141 -2.36 -3.01 -17.73
CA LEU A 141 -2.74 -4.22 -18.44
C LEU A 141 -4.21 -4.53 -18.14
N ASP A 142 -5.00 -4.81 -19.17
CA ASP A 142 -6.35 -5.38 -19.01
C ASP A 142 -6.22 -6.89 -18.81
N THR A 143 -6.44 -7.34 -17.58
CA THR A 143 -6.30 -8.76 -17.19
C THR A 143 -7.56 -9.58 -17.46
N SER A 144 -8.67 -8.93 -17.80
CA SER A 144 -9.95 -9.58 -18.14
C SER A 144 -10.01 -10.04 -19.60
N SER A 145 -9.16 -9.48 -20.46
CA SER A 145 -9.06 -9.83 -21.86
C SER A 145 -8.28 -11.12 -22.10
N SER A 146 -8.70 -11.93 -23.06
CA SER A 146 -7.93 -13.11 -23.51
C SER A 146 -6.60 -12.73 -24.17
N SER A 147 -6.51 -11.53 -24.74
CA SER A 147 -5.28 -10.93 -25.25
C SER A 147 -4.90 -9.75 -24.36
N ILE A 148 -3.92 -9.96 -23.46
CA ILE A 148 -3.48 -8.91 -22.55
C ILE A 148 -2.63 -7.89 -23.32
N GLU A 149 -3.18 -6.68 -23.45
CA GLU A 149 -2.50 -5.53 -24.04
C GLU A 149 -1.89 -4.66 -22.94
N VAL A 150 -0.67 -4.15 -23.19
CA VAL A 150 0.02 -3.20 -22.32
C VAL A 150 -0.27 -1.80 -22.81
N SER A 151 -0.93 -1.00 -22.01
CA SER A 151 -1.27 0.39 -22.32
C SER A 151 -0.40 1.35 -21.52
N LYS A 152 0.47 2.13 -22.17
CA LYS A 152 1.26 3.19 -21.52
C LYS A 152 0.43 4.45 -21.33
N MET A 153 0.53 5.10 -20.16
CA MET A 153 -0.02 6.44 -19.94
C MET A 153 0.69 7.47 -20.80
N LYS A 154 -0.06 8.49 -21.28
CA LYS A 154 0.51 9.57 -22.11
C LYS A 154 1.45 10.47 -21.34
N THR A 155 1.20 10.66 -20.05
CA THR A 155 2.06 11.42 -19.15
C THR A 155 2.75 10.44 -18.21
N SER A 156 4.08 10.48 -18.17
CA SER A 156 4.96 9.71 -17.30
C SER A 156 5.53 10.61 -16.21
N HIS A 157 6.11 10.03 -15.17
CA HIS A 157 6.97 10.73 -14.22
C HIS A 157 8.25 11.22 -14.93
N GLU A 158 8.82 12.32 -14.47
CA GLU A 158 10.07 12.89 -14.98
C GLU A 158 11.32 12.15 -14.47
N SER A 159 11.12 11.28 -13.47
CA SER A 159 12.12 10.39 -12.88
C SER A 159 11.46 9.03 -12.63
N ILE A 160 12.06 8.18 -11.83
CA ILE A 160 11.55 6.85 -11.47
C ILE A 160 10.08 6.95 -11.01
N ALA A 161 9.19 6.19 -11.66
CA ALA A 161 7.84 5.94 -11.15
C ALA A 161 7.93 4.81 -10.13
N TRP A 162 7.71 5.12 -8.84
CA TRP A 162 8.01 4.16 -7.77
C TRP A 162 6.78 3.39 -7.30
N THR A 163 5.64 4.06 -7.12
CA THR A 163 4.47 3.47 -6.47
C THR A 163 3.17 3.82 -7.19
N ALA A 164 2.18 2.96 -7.09
CA ALA A 164 0.86 3.14 -7.69
C ALA A 164 -0.25 2.62 -6.77
N CYS A 165 -1.46 3.17 -6.92
CA CYS A 165 -2.63 2.74 -6.19
C CYS A 165 -3.91 3.08 -7.00
N PHE A 166 -4.82 2.11 -7.18
CA PHE A 166 -6.12 2.38 -7.76
C PHE A 166 -7.01 3.10 -6.76
N ILE A 167 -7.75 4.12 -7.22
CA ILE A 167 -8.68 4.84 -6.34
C ILE A 167 -9.90 3.95 -6.05
N PRO A 168 -10.25 3.70 -4.77
CA PRO A 168 -11.43 2.92 -4.42
C PRO A 168 -12.71 3.48 -5.04
N ASP A 169 -13.59 2.61 -5.52
CA ASP A 169 -14.86 2.95 -6.17
C ASP A 169 -14.75 3.84 -7.43
N ARG A 170 -13.56 3.97 -8.00
CA ARG A 170 -13.28 4.70 -9.22
C ARG A 170 -12.77 3.76 -10.30
N SER A 171 -13.59 3.48 -11.29
CA SER A 171 -13.34 2.44 -12.29
C SER A 171 -12.28 2.80 -13.35
N SER A 172 -11.73 4.02 -13.31
CA SER A 172 -10.75 4.50 -14.29
C SER A 172 -9.64 5.38 -13.70
N GLU A 173 -9.60 5.56 -12.38
CA GLU A 173 -8.64 6.46 -11.75
C GLU A 173 -7.50 5.67 -11.07
N LEU A 174 -6.27 6.04 -11.41
CA LEU A 174 -5.01 5.49 -10.89
C LEU A 174 -4.15 6.63 -10.36
N LEU A 175 -3.68 6.51 -9.14
CA LEU A 175 -2.72 7.43 -8.52
C LEU A 175 -1.34 6.81 -8.54
N THR A 176 -0.32 7.59 -8.92
CA THR A 176 1.09 7.15 -8.92
C THR A 176 1.97 8.18 -8.24
N GLY A 177 3.08 7.73 -7.68
CA GLY A 177 4.10 8.56 -7.05
C GLY A 177 5.49 8.21 -7.55
N GLY A 178 6.35 9.23 -7.67
CA GLY A 178 7.67 9.05 -8.26
C GLY A 178 8.79 9.86 -7.58
N TYR A 179 10.00 9.63 -8.04
CA TYR A 179 11.21 10.33 -7.58
C TYR A 179 11.34 11.75 -8.18
N ASP A 180 10.40 12.15 -9.02
CA ASP A 180 10.19 13.55 -9.41
C ASP A 180 9.44 14.37 -8.36
N CYS A 181 9.27 13.80 -7.14
CA CYS A 181 8.56 14.41 -6.01
C CYS A 181 7.08 14.71 -6.31
N ALA A 182 6.47 14.03 -7.27
CA ALA A 182 5.11 14.29 -7.70
C ALA A 182 4.18 13.09 -7.47
N LEU A 183 2.91 13.40 -7.19
CA LEU A 183 1.79 12.49 -7.29
C LEU A 183 1.00 12.81 -8.57
N LEU A 184 0.76 11.80 -9.41
CA LEU A 184 0.01 11.94 -10.65
C LEU A 184 -1.27 11.12 -10.58
N LEU A 185 -2.41 11.79 -10.77
CA LEU A 185 -3.71 11.13 -10.90
C LEU A 185 -4.05 10.97 -12.38
N HIS A 186 -4.22 9.74 -12.83
CA HIS A 186 -4.54 9.38 -14.22
C HIS A 186 -5.98 8.87 -14.36
N ASP A 187 -6.62 9.20 -15.49
CA ASP A 187 -7.65 8.34 -16.06
C ASP A 187 -6.95 7.30 -16.93
N PHE A 188 -6.80 6.07 -16.42
CA PHE A 188 -6.02 5.05 -17.12
C PHE A 188 -6.75 4.51 -18.36
N LYS A 189 -8.08 4.59 -18.44
CA LYS A 189 -8.85 4.18 -19.64
C LYS A 189 -8.67 5.15 -20.79
N LEU A 190 -8.64 6.44 -20.48
CA LEU A 190 -8.36 7.51 -21.46
C LEU A 190 -6.86 7.74 -21.63
N ARG A 191 -6.03 7.19 -20.75
CA ARG A 191 -4.58 7.38 -20.68
C ARG A 191 -4.18 8.85 -20.53
N THR A 192 -4.96 9.62 -19.78
CA THR A 192 -4.77 11.07 -19.60
C THR A 192 -4.49 11.41 -18.15
N LEU A 193 -3.67 12.45 -17.93
CA LEU A 193 -3.45 13.03 -16.62
C LEU A 193 -4.69 13.85 -16.21
N LEU A 194 -5.19 13.62 -14.99
CA LEU A 194 -6.32 14.35 -14.39
C LEU A 194 -5.85 15.43 -13.42
N ALA A 195 -4.80 15.14 -12.63
CA ALA A 195 -4.21 16.08 -11.68
C ALA A 195 -2.76 15.71 -11.39
N ARG A 196 -1.95 16.72 -11.02
CA ARG A 196 -0.59 16.59 -10.50
C ARG A 196 -0.51 17.36 -9.18
N PHE A 197 0.19 16.78 -8.20
CA PHE A 197 0.51 17.41 -6.94
C PHE A 197 2.02 17.27 -6.69
N ASP A 198 2.72 18.39 -6.63
CA ASP A 198 4.16 18.44 -6.41
C ASP A 198 4.45 18.65 -4.91
N VAL A 199 5.18 17.72 -4.33
CA VAL A 199 5.56 17.78 -2.92
C VAL A 199 6.73 18.75 -2.75
N ALA A 200 6.48 19.87 -2.08
CA ALA A 200 7.51 20.86 -1.82
C ALA A 200 8.62 20.30 -0.90
N PRO A 201 9.89 20.67 -1.13
CA PRO A 201 10.98 20.32 -0.21
C PRO A 201 10.69 20.80 1.23
N SER A 202 11.20 20.08 2.20
CA SER A 202 11.13 20.52 3.60
C SER A 202 11.92 21.83 3.77
N PRO A 203 11.45 22.78 4.58
CA PRO A 203 12.24 23.96 4.91
C PRO A 203 13.61 23.54 5.48
N ALA A 204 14.68 24.18 5.03
CA ALA A 204 16.04 23.89 5.52
C ALA A 204 16.11 24.14 7.03
N ILE A 205 16.57 23.13 7.79
CA ILE A 205 16.70 23.19 9.25
C ILE A 205 17.84 24.14 9.65
N ALA A 206 18.87 24.26 8.81
CA ALA A 206 19.98 25.22 8.97
C ALA A 206 20.62 25.53 7.62
N PRO A 207 21.28 26.71 7.48
CA PRO A 207 22.04 27.03 6.27
C PRO A 207 23.16 26.00 6.03
N GLY A 208 23.16 25.40 4.82
CA GLY A 208 24.18 24.43 4.40
C GLY A 208 23.85 22.96 4.66
N ILE A 209 22.73 22.63 5.32
CA ILE A 209 22.23 21.26 5.42
C ILE A 209 21.18 21.06 4.31
N SER A 210 21.54 20.29 3.29
CA SER A 210 20.59 19.87 2.26
C SER A 210 19.74 18.74 2.81
N SER A 211 18.42 18.93 2.91
CA SER A 211 17.51 17.83 3.14
C SER A 211 17.44 16.95 1.88
N LEU A 212 17.21 15.64 2.06
CA LEU A 212 16.90 14.77 0.92
C LEU A 212 15.68 15.34 0.16
N PRO A 213 15.68 15.26 -1.18
CA PRO A 213 14.47 15.58 -1.92
C PRO A 213 13.30 14.69 -1.45
N PRO A 214 12.06 15.20 -1.42
CA PRO A 214 10.90 14.47 -0.97
C PRO A 214 10.40 13.47 -2.04
N PHE A 215 11.27 12.58 -2.51
CA PHE A 215 10.88 11.49 -3.41
C PHE A 215 9.72 10.71 -2.81
N ILE A 216 8.72 10.40 -3.63
CA ILE A 216 7.58 9.60 -3.18
C ILE A 216 8.01 8.13 -3.14
N THR A 217 7.99 7.54 -1.95
CA THR A 217 8.51 6.18 -1.69
C THR A 217 7.46 5.21 -1.20
N ALA A 218 6.32 5.70 -0.72
CA ALA A 218 5.19 4.88 -0.30
C ALA A 218 3.87 5.60 -0.58
N LEU A 219 2.81 4.83 -0.89
CA LEU A 219 1.49 5.36 -1.20
C LEU A 219 0.42 4.37 -0.73
N THR A 220 -0.61 4.89 -0.09
CA THR A 220 -1.78 4.11 0.33
C THR A 220 -3.04 4.94 0.31
N LEU A 221 -4.18 4.27 0.18
CA LEU A 221 -5.51 4.88 0.19
C LEU A 221 -6.39 4.20 1.22
N SER A 222 -7.13 4.99 1.99
CA SER A 222 -8.16 4.45 2.87
C SER A 222 -9.40 4.05 2.07
N SER A 223 -10.21 3.14 2.62
CA SER A 223 -11.50 2.75 2.02
C SER A 223 -12.48 3.93 1.90
N GLN A 224 -12.28 5.00 2.67
CA GLN A 224 -13.10 6.23 2.59
C GLN A 224 -12.56 7.25 1.58
N GLY A 225 -11.38 7.03 0.99
CA GLY A 225 -10.81 7.89 -0.04
C GLY A 225 -9.78 8.91 0.47
N ALA A 226 -9.32 8.83 1.72
CA ALA A 226 -8.13 9.55 2.16
C ALA A 226 -6.88 8.93 1.53
N VAL A 227 -5.90 9.76 1.17
CA VAL A 227 -4.60 9.32 0.65
C VAL A 227 -3.50 9.61 1.65
N ALA A 228 -2.53 8.72 1.77
CA ALA A 228 -1.29 8.98 2.50
C ALA A 228 -0.10 8.66 1.60
N SER A 229 0.86 9.58 1.52
CA SER A 229 2.08 9.47 0.72
C SER A 229 3.30 9.68 1.60
N GLY A 230 4.19 8.71 1.63
CA GLY A 230 5.46 8.75 2.35
C GLY A 230 6.59 9.23 1.47
N THR A 231 7.52 9.98 2.05
CA THR A 231 8.61 10.61 1.32
C THR A 231 9.99 10.19 1.83
N ALA A 232 11.00 10.36 0.98
CA ALA A 232 12.37 10.01 1.31
C ALA A 232 12.97 10.89 2.42
N ASP A 233 12.46 12.09 2.62
CA ASP A 233 12.86 12.99 3.71
C ASP A 233 12.15 12.70 5.05
N GLY A 234 11.41 11.58 5.16
CA GLY A 234 10.77 11.12 6.39
C GLY A 234 9.47 11.85 6.76
N ARG A 235 8.82 12.51 5.80
CA ARG A 235 7.50 13.09 5.98
C ARG A 235 6.42 12.19 5.40
N ILE A 236 5.21 12.35 5.91
CA ILE A 236 3.98 11.80 5.32
C ILE A 236 3.06 12.95 4.97
N TRP A 237 2.61 13.00 3.75
CA TRP A 237 1.51 13.86 3.33
C TRP A 237 0.20 13.09 3.38
N VAL A 238 -0.84 13.69 3.97
CA VAL A 238 -2.18 13.12 4.06
C VAL A 238 -3.16 14.07 3.38
N GLY A 239 -3.83 13.57 2.35
CA GLY A 239 -4.85 14.31 1.60
C GLY A 239 -6.25 13.78 1.92
N LEU A 240 -7.15 14.64 2.31
CA LEU A 240 -8.49 14.32 2.79
C LEU A 240 -9.61 14.69 1.83
N GLY A 241 -9.30 15.46 0.78
CA GLY A 241 -10.29 15.93 -0.21
C GLY A 241 -10.99 14.81 -1.00
N GLY A 242 -10.50 13.58 -0.90
CA GLY A 242 -11.14 12.39 -1.46
C GLY A 242 -12.16 11.71 -0.54
N VAL A 243 -12.22 12.10 0.73
CA VAL A 243 -13.08 11.48 1.74
C VAL A 243 -14.55 11.73 1.41
N LYS A 244 -15.34 10.66 1.41
CA LYS A 244 -16.80 10.74 1.18
C LYS A 244 -17.45 11.39 2.39
N SER A 245 -18.08 12.56 2.22
CA SER A 245 -18.92 13.15 3.26
C SER A 245 -20.15 12.26 3.47
N THR A 246 -20.35 11.79 4.70
CA THR A 246 -21.55 11.07 5.15
C THR A 246 -22.75 12.00 5.35
N GLN A 247 -22.93 13.04 4.50
CA GLN A 247 -24.13 13.86 4.60
C GLN A 247 -25.33 13.05 4.12
N SER A 248 -26.14 12.71 5.12
CA SER A 248 -27.48 12.15 5.10
C SER A 248 -28.26 12.41 3.81
N GLU A 249 -28.71 11.33 3.20
CA GLU A 249 -29.87 11.31 2.31
C GLU A 249 -31.15 11.62 3.10
N SER A 250 -31.28 12.83 3.61
CA SER A 250 -32.57 13.32 4.12
C SER A 250 -33.05 14.47 3.25
N SER A 251 -34.11 14.14 2.50
CA SER A 251 -35.04 15.06 1.83
C SER A 251 -34.48 15.90 0.66
N LYS A 252 -34.71 15.38 -0.57
CA LYS A 252 -35.49 16.14 -1.59
C LYS A 252 -35.84 15.21 -2.77
N LYS A 253 -37.10 14.81 -2.84
CA LYS A 253 -37.77 14.25 -4.05
C LYS A 253 -37.67 15.27 -5.18
N ASN A 254 -37.43 14.73 -6.42
CA ASN A 254 -37.59 15.35 -7.72
C ASN A 254 -36.41 16.21 -8.24
N LYS A 255 -35.53 15.55 -8.99
CA LYS A 255 -35.15 15.86 -10.38
C LYS A 255 -34.00 14.94 -10.75
N VAL A 256 -34.21 14.06 -11.71
CA VAL A 256 -33.16 13.24 -12.34
C VAL A 256 -32.24 14.20 -13.10
N LYS A 257 -31.26 14.77 -12.43
CA LYS A 257 -30.05 15.30 -13.04
C LYS A 257 -29.00 14.19 -12.95
N VAL A 258 -28.60 13.65 -14.09
CA VAL A 258 -27.39 12.84 -14.21
C VAL A 258 -26.24 13.64 -13.57
N LYS A 259 -25.96 13.35 -12.29
CA LYS A 259 -24.81 13.96 -11.61
C LYS A 259 -23.58 13.47 -12.33
N ARG A 260 -22.90 14.34 -13.11
CA ARG A 260 -21.51 14.10 -13.53
C ARG A 260 -20.73 13.68 -12.27
N ARG A 261 -20.15 12.47 -12.31
CA ARG A 261 -19.29 11.99 -11.22
C ARG A 261 -18.22 13.06 -10.97
N ARG A 262 -18.23 13.67 -9.79
CA ARG A 262 -17.17 14.59 -9.37
C ARG A 262 -15.83 13.86 -9.44
N LYS A 263 -14.78 14.51 -9.92
CA LYS A 263 -13.40 14.01 -9.83
C LYS A 263 -13.08 13.69 -8.36
N TRP A 264 -12.25 12.66 -8.12
CA TRP A 264 -11.69 12.44 -6.80
C TRP A 264 -10.81 13.64 -6.42
N GLY A 265 -11.04 14.22 -5.25
CA GLY A 265 -10.40 15.45 -4.81
C GLY A 265 -9.20 15.24 -3.89
N GLY A 266 -8.70 14.01 -3.76
CA GLY A 266 -7.69 13.65 -2.76
C GLY A 266 -6.35 14.37 -2.89
N LEU A 267 -6.05 14.98 -4.07
CA LEU A 267 -4.85 15.78 -4.29
C LEU A 267 -5.10 17.29 -4.07
N ASN A 268 -6.19 17.68 -3.39
CA ASN A 268 -6.40 19.08 -3.03
C ASN A 268 -5.47 19.49 -1.90
N GLU A 269 -4.54 20.40 -2.17
CA GLU A 269 -3.54 20.87 -1.21
C GLU A 269 -4.17 21.53 0.03
N GLU A 270 -5.27 22.27 -0.15
CA GLU A 270 -6.00 22.96 0.94
C GLU A 270 -6.64 21.96 1.93
N GLU A 271 -6.85 20.72 1.51
CA GLU A 271 -7.44 19.64 2.30
C GLU A 271 -6.41 18.57 2.67
N GLY A 272 -5.12 18.93 2.64
CA GLY A 272 -4.00 18.06 3.00
C GLY A 272 -3.07 18.69 4.02
N PHE A 273 -2.28 17.84 4.67
CA PHE A 273 -1.28 18.28 5.64
C PHE A 273 -0.07 17.34 5.66
N PHE A 274 1.07 17.85 6.16
CA PHE A 274 2.29 17.07 6.35
C PHE A 274 2.51 16.76 7.82
N ILE A 275 3.04 15.58 8.10
CA ILE A 275 3.64 15.22 9.38
C ILE A 275 5.08 14.76 9.17
N LYS A 276 5.95 15.02 10.13
CA LYS A 276 7.31 14.49 10.18
C LYS A 276 7.35 13.29 11.12
N VAL A 277 7.70 12.12 10.58
CA VAL A 277 7.79 10.87 11.35
C VAL A 277 9.22 10.61 11.83
N GLY A 278 10.20 11.05 11.07
CA GLY A 278 11.61 10.86 11.38
C GLY A 278 12.52 11.46 10.30
N GLU A 279 13.82 11.16 10.41
CA GLU A 279 14.83 11.57 9.42
C GLU A 279 15.08 10.48 8.37
N SER A 280 14.39 9.35 8.48
CA SER A 280 14.59 8.17 7.66
C SER A 280 13.49 8.05 6.60
N LEU A 281 13.84 7.57 5.42
CA LEU A 281 12.94 7.30 4.31
C LEU A 281 11.77 6.42 4.75
N ILE A 282 10.54 6.78 4.34
CA ILE A 282 9.33 5.99 4.59
C ILE A 282 9.25 4.89 3.52
N THR A 283 9.41 3.62 3.91
CA THR A 283 9.35 2.48 2.98
C THR A 283 7.96 1.88 2.84
N GLY A 284 7.10 2.09 3.83
CA GLY A 284 5.77 1.49 3.82
C GLY A 284 4.73 2.34 4.54
N LEU A 285 3.54 2.37 3.96
CA LEU A 285 2.34 2.98 4.52
C LEU A 285 1.15 2.06 4.28
N GLN A 286 0.30 1.90 5.31
CA GLN A 286 -0.91 1.09 5.21
C GLN A 286 -2.02 1.67 6.10
N PHE A 287 -3.19 1.91 5.53
CA PHE A 287 -4.38 2.15 6.33
C PHE A 287 -4.88 0.83 6.91
N ILE A 288 -4.81 0.66 8.22
CA ILE A 288 -5.35 -0.50 8.94
C ILE A 288 -6.87 -0.37 9.06
N THR A 289 -7.33 0.82 9.41
CA THR A 289 -8.74 1.25 9.36
C THR A 289 -8.81 2.58 8.62
N PRO A 290 -10.00 3.09 8.28
CA PRO A 290 -10.09 4.39 7.61
C PRO A 290 -9.43 5.55 8.35
N ASP A 291 -9.26 5.43 9.67
CA ASP A 291 -8.72 6.44 10.58
C ASP A 291 -7.38 6.04 11.24
N ILE A 292 -6.87 4.83 11.00
CA ILE A 292 -5.60 4.37 11.56
C ILE A 292 -4.61 4.09 10.42
N LEU A 293 -3.51 4.83 10.42
CA LEU A 293 -2.41 4.70 9.48
C LEU A 293 -1.19 4.07 10.16
N LEU A 294 -0.66 3.00 9.59
CA LEU A 294 0.62 2.40 9.96
C LEU A 294 1.69 2.92 9.00
N SER A 295 2.79 3.41 9.53
CA SER A 295 3.98 3.82 8.78
C SER A 295 5.19 2.98 9.18
N CYS A 296 6.09 2.76 8.21
CA CYS A 296 7.35 2.09 8.40
C CYS A 296 8.47 2.86 7.71
N THR A 297 9.61 3.01 8.39
CA THR A 297 10.81 3.61 7.82
C THR A 297 11.82 2.53 7.39
N VAL A 298 12.76 2.88 6.53
CA VAL A 298 13.85 1.98 6.09
C VAL A 298 14.69 1.48 7.27
N SER A 299 14.80 2.25 8.36
CA SER A 299 15.50 1.87 9.58
C SER A 299 14.68 0.96 10.51
N GLY A 300 13.47 0.57 10.10
CA GLY A 300 12.61 -0.34 10.85
C GLY A 300 11.81 0.33 11.98
N LYS A 301 11.73 1.65 12.05
CA LYS A 301 10.80 2.33 12.95
C LYS A 301 9.40 2.20 12.40
N LEU A 302 8.48 1.68 13.21
CA LEU A 302 7.06 1.53 12.91
C LEU A 302 6.26 2.45 13.80
N GLU A 303 5.31 3.16 13.25
CA GLU A 303 4.40 4.02 14.02
C GLU A 303 2.97 3.86 13.56
N LEU A 304 2.07 3.74 14.53
CA LEU A 304 0.63 3.82 14.33
C LEU A 304 0.17 5.23 14.63
N HIS A 305 -0.60 5.80 13.72
CA HIS A 305 -1.15 7.14 13.83
C HIS A 305 -2.67 7.09 13.70
N ARG A 306 -3.38 7.91 14.47
CA ARG A 306 -4.82 8.12 14.32
C ARG A 306 -5.09 9.44 13.64
N LEU A 307 -5.92 9.43 12.60
CA LEU A 307 -6.49 10.64 12.04
C LEU A 307 -7.56 11.18 13.00
N SER A 308 -7.43 12.45 13.43
CA SER A 308 -8.40 13.04 14.32
C SER A 308 -9.78 13.15 13.65
N SER A 309 -10.83 12.69 14.34
CA SER A 309 -12.21 12.63 13.85
C SER A 309 -12.89 14.00 13.68
N ASN A 310 -12.24 15.09 14.02
CA ASN A 310 -12.77 16.45 13.90
C ASN A 310 -13.01 16.91 12.45
N LEU A 311 -12.63 16.09 11.47
CA LEU A 311 -12.82 16.34 10.04
C LEU A 311 -14.27 16.20 9.57
N SER A 312 -15.10 15.41 10.25
CA SER A 312 -16.52 15.27 9.88
C SER A 312 -17.39 16.43 10.34
N SER A 313 -16.94 17.22 11.31
CA SER A 313 -17.70 18.36 11.87
C SER A 313 -17.35 19.72 11.26
N SER A 314 -16.17 19.89 10.67
CA SER A 314 -15.72 21.17 10.10
C SER A 314 -16.30 21.49 8.71
N LEU A 315 -16.82 20.49 8.01
CA LEU A 315 -17.46 20.67 6.69
C LEU A 315 -18.92 21.15 6.76
N SER A 316 -19.51 21.27 7.96
CA SER A 316 -20.92 21.63 8.13
C SER A 316 -21.19 23.05 8.65
N SER A 317 -20.19 23.85 8.99
CA SER A 317 -20.40 25.21 9.48
C SER A 317 -19.58 26.25 8.72
N SER A 318 -20.26 27.00 7.85
CA SER A 318 -19.77 28.17 7.14
C SER A 318 -19.64 29.42 8.05
N SER A 319 -19.28 29.24 9.31
CA SER A 319 -19.08 30.40 10.20
C SER A 319 -18.02 30.12 11.24
N ARG A 320 -16.96 30.93 11.15
CA ARG A 320 -15.79 31.10 12.03
C ARG A 320 -14.60 30.22 11.66
N ARG A 321 -13.61 30.87 11.02
CA ARG A 321 -12.20 30.45 11.04
C ARG A 321 -11.79 30.30 12.50
N SER A 322 -11.71 29.09 12.98
CA SER A 322 -10.91 28.76 14.17
C SER A 322 -9.48 28.53 13.71
N ASP A 323 -8.51 29.15 14.36
CA ASP A 323 -7.07 29.06 14.10
C ASP A 323 -6.45 27.67 14.44
N MET A 324 -7.23 26.59 14.32
CA MET A 324 -6.70 25.22 14.45
C MET A 324 -6.29 24.69 13.09
N PRO A 325 -5.07 24.11 12.96
CA PRO A 325 -4.62 23.50 11.71
C PRO A 325 -5.57 22.38 11.28
N PRO A 326 -5.88 22.28 9.99
CA PRO A 326 -6.74 21.22 9.47
C PRO A 326 -6.00 19.87 9.57
N GLY A 327 -6.54 18.96 10.36
CA GLY A 327 -6.10 17.57 10.43
C GLY A 327 -4.80 17.37 11.21
N GLU A 328 -4.84 16.52 12.21
CA GLU A 328 -3.68 16.08 12.97
C GLU A 328 -3.62 14.56 12.98
N LEU A 329 -2.46 13.98 12.70
CA LEU A 329 -2.17 12.59 12.98
C LEU A 329 -1.59 12.48 14.37
N GLN A 330 -2.29 11.79 15.26
CA GLN A 330 -1.82 11.54 16.61
C GLN A 330 -1.07 10.20 16.66
N PRO A 331 0.18 10.15 17.11
CA PRO A 331 0.88 8.89 17.31
C PRO A 331 0.20 8.08 18.42
N ILE A 332 -0.10 6.81 18.14
CA ILE A 332 -0.73 5.88 19.11
C ILE A 332 0.33 5.04 19.78
N CYS A 333 1.21 4.42 18.98
CA CYS A 333 2.33 3.64 19.48
C CYS A 333 3.47 3.62 18.47
N SER A 334 4.68 3.34 18.97
CA SER A 334 5.88 3.19 18.18
C SER A 334 6.56 1.86 18.53
N MET A 335 7.09 1.18 17.50
CA MET A 335 7.78 -0.10 17.60
C MET A 335 9.04 -0.05 16.77
N GLN A 336 9.99 -0.95 17.08
CA GLN A 336 11.24 -1.07 16.34
C GLN A 336 11.40 -2.51 15.82
N SER A 337 11.58 -2.64 14.52
CA SER A 337 11.94 -3.90 13.86
C SER A 337 13.39 -4.28 14.18
N SER A 338 13.70 -5.57 14.19
CA SER A 338 15.06 -6.08 14.30
C SER A 338 15.80 -6.15 12.95
N CYS A 339 15.11 -5.88 11.84
CA CYS A 339 15.70 -5.84 10.51
C CYS A 339 16.77 -4.73 10.41
N ALA A 340 17.91 -5.03 9.77
CA ALA A 340 18.93 -4.03 9.48
C ALA A 340 18.47 -2.98 8.46
N LYS A 341 17.56 -3.39 7.57
CA LYS A 341 16.91 -2.55 6.56
C LYS A 341 15.54 -3.13 6.27
N VAL A 342 14.52 -2.28 6.24
CA VAL A 342 13.18 -2.66 5.81
C VAL A 342 12.94 -2.16 4.40
N ASP A 343 12.50 -3.05 3.52
CA ASP A 343 12.19 -2.72 2.12
C ASP A 343 10.70 -2.65 1.86
N VAL A 344 9.88 -3.44 2.57
CA VAL A 344 8.44 -3.51 2.32
C VAL A 344 7.64 -3.73 3.61
N LEU A 345 6.45 -3.15 3.63
CA LEU A 345 5.40 -3.34 4.63
C LEU A 345 4.12 -3.81 3.92
N THR A 346 3.48 -4.82 4.48
CA THR A 346 2.13 -5.26 4.06
C THR A 346 1.27 -5.56 5.27
N SER A 347 -0.03 -5.42 5.15
CA SER A 347 -0.97 -5.73 6.24
C SER A 347 -2.23 -6.41 5.74
N THR A 348 -2.87 -7.13 6.66
CA THR A 348 -4.21 -7.67 6.49
C THR A 348 -5.00 -7.43 7.75
N THR A 349 -6.31 -7.27 7.63
CA THR A 349 -7.21 -6.99 8.76
C THR A 349 -8.29 -8.05 8.85
N HIS A 350 -8.55 -8.50 10.08
CA HIS A 350 -9.66 -9.39 10.40
C HIS A 350 -10.53 -8.73 11.44
N THR A 351 -11.85 -8.91 11.32
CA THR A 351 -12.77 -8.55 12.38
C THR A 351 -13.11 -9.82 13.16
N LEU A 352 -12.65 -9.92 14.39
CA LEU A 352 -13.10 -10.96 15.31
C LEU A 352 -14.38 -10.47 15.99
N ILE A 353 -15.42 -11.29 15.88
CA ILE A 353 -16.67 -11.04 16.62
C ILE A 353 -16.61 -11.98 17.81
N ASP A 354 -16.08 -11.50 18.94
CA ASP A 354 -16.13 -12.19 20.21
C ASP A 354 -17.01 -11.42 21.18
N ASN A 355 -18.05 -12.08 21.66
CA ASN A 355 -18.92 -11.75 22.82
C ASN A 355 -19.35 -10.28 23.03
N GLN A 356 -19.80 -9.55 21.99
CA GLN A 356 -20.52 -8.26 22.00
C GLN A 356 -19.83 -7.04 21.43
N GLU A 357 -18.51 -7.00 21.25
CA GLU A 357 -17.86 -5.88 20.53
C GLU A 357 -16.92 -6.42 19.44
N PRO A 358 -16.98 -5.84 18.21
CA PRO A 358 -16.07 -6.25 17.15
C PRO A 358 -14.65 -5.79 17.48
N GLU A 359 -13.74 -6.73 17.67
CA GLU A 359 -12.31 -6.44 17.80
C GLU A 359 -11.66 -6.48 16.43
N ILE A 360 -10.99 -5.40 16.04
CA ILE A 360 -10.20 -5.37 14.81
C ILE A 360 -8.81 -5.90 15.15
N VAL A 361 -8.48 -7.05 14.60
CA VAL A 361 -7.13 -7.60 14.65
C VAL A 361 -6.47 -7.39 13.30
N ALA A 362 -5.37 -6.67 13.27
CA ALA A 362 -4.54 -6.53 12.09
C ALA A 362 -3.29 -7.38 12.24
N THR A 363 -2.96 -8.12 11.19
CA THR A 363 -1.65 -8.75 11.05
C THR A 363 -0.88 -7.98 9.99
N PHE A 364 0.35 -7.58 10.30
CA PHE A 364 1.21 -6.95 9.32
C PHE A 364 2.56 -7.67 9.26
N ALA A 365 3.18 -7.62 8.08
CA ALA A 365 4.48 -8.18 7.81
C ALA A 365 5.43 -7.09 7.33
N ILE A 366 6.65 -7.13 7.85
CA ILE A 366 7.75 -6.28 7.43
C ILE A 366 8.81 -7.21 6.84
N ALA A 367 9.30 -6.88 5.67
CA ALA A 367 10.31 -7.68 5.01
C ALA A 367 11.51 -6.83 4.58
N GLY A 368 12.70 -7.45 4.60
CA GLY A 368 13.92 -6.76 4.24
C GLY A 368 15.18 -7.56 4.53
N LEU A 369 16.21 -6.85 4.95
CA LEU A 369 17.52 -7.41 5.29
C LEU A 369 17.59 -7.77 6.77
N HIS A 370 17.97 -8.99 7.09
CA HIS A 370 18.18 -9.46 8.45
C HIS A 370 19.29 -8.70 9.17
N ALA A 371 19.29 -8.71 10.49
CA ALA A 371 20.29 -8.02 11.33
C ALA A 371 21.74 -8.40 11.02
N ASP A 372 22.00 -9.62 10.52
CA ASP A 372 23.33 -10.05 10.09
C ASP A 372 23.81 -9.45 8.75
N LYS A 373 22.96 -8.66 8.07
CA LYS A 373 23.20 -8.00 6.79
C LYS A 373 23.60 -8.95 5.64
N LYS A 374 23.26 -10.23 5.75
CA LYS A 374 23.56 -11.26 4.74
C LYS A 374 22.32 -11.99 4.26
N ARG A 375 21.37 -12.18 5.16
CA ARG A 375 20.13 -12.94 4.91
C ARG A 375 18.93 -11.98 4.84
N GLY A 376 17.83 -12.48 4.31
CA GLY A 376 16.56 -11.79 4.40
C GLY A 376 15.82 -12.13 5.69
N ALA A 377 14.93 -11.24 6.10
CA ALA A 377 14.01 -11.48 7.21
C ALA A 377 12.62 -10.98 6.87
N VAL A 378 11.61 -11.69 7.42
CA VAL A 378 10.23 -11.22 7.47
C VAL A 378 9.75 -11.33 8.90
N GLU A 379 9.39 -10.22 9.50
CA GLU A 379 8.76 -10.16 10.82
C GLU A 379 7.25 -10.08 10.68
N LEU A 380 6.55 -10.96 11.39
CA LEU A 380 5.09 -10.98 11.49
C LEU A 380 4.67 -10.38 12.82
N TRP A 381 3.79 -9.39 12.77
CA TRP A 381 3.29 -8.64 13.91
C TRP A 381 1.77 -8.73 14.00
N HIS A 382 1.24 -8.78 15.22
CA HIS A 382 -0.20 -8.67 15.49
C HIS A 382 -0.51 -7.37 16.20
N LEU A 383 -1.57 -6.73 15.77
CA LEU A 383 -2.15 -5.53 16.37
C LEU A 383 -3.56 -5.87 16.85
N CYS A 384 -3.79 -5.79 18.15
CA CYS A 384 -5.11 -5.91 18.77
C CYS A 384 -5.60 -4.54 19.19
N THR A 385 -6.77 -4.13 18.72
CA THR A 385 -7.45 -2.91 19.15
C THR A 385 -8.49 -3.26 20.19
N CYS A 386 -8.07 -3.62 21.41
CA CYS A 386 -9.01 -3.69 22.52
C CYS A 386 -9.50 -2.27 22.80
N LEU A 387 -10.77 -2.02 22.64
CA LEU A 387 -11.42 -0.83 23.17
C LEU A 387 -11.40 -0.99 24.70
N SER A 388 -10.32 -0.56 25.38
CA SER A 388 -10.34 -0.45 26.82
C SER A 388 -11.37 0.63 27.17
N ASN A 389 -12.51 0.19 27.72
CA ASN A 389 -13.35 1.07 28.50
C ASN A 389 -12.53 1.53 29.70
N ASP A 390 -11.88 2.69 29.60
CA ASP A 390 -11.38 3.42 30.76
C ASP A 390 -12.59 3.91 31.55
N SER A 391 -13.19 3.02 32.34
CA SER A 391 -14.03 3.41 33.44
C SER A 391 -13.10 3.94 34.54
N PRO A 392 -13.28 5.19 35.01
CA PRO A 392 -12.50 5.68 36.12
C PRO A 392 -12.79 4.81 37.36
N ASN A 393 -11.72 4.35 38.00
CA ASN A 393 -11.80 3.64 39.28
C ASN A 393 -12.71 4.40 40.24
N PRO A 394 -13.66 3.74 40.90
CA PRO A 394 -14.38 4.36 41.99
C PRO A 394 -13.39 4.66 43.12
N THR A 395 -13.27 5.93 43.48
CA THR A 395 -12.60 6.37 44.70
C THR A 395 -13.27 5.67 45.87
N ILE A 396 -12.50 4.82 46.55
CA ILE A 396 -12.88 4.29 47.87
C ILE A 396 -12.63 5.43 48.87
N ASP A 397 -13.70 6.10 49.29
CA ASP A 397 -13.69 6.94 50.48
C ASP A 397 -13.64 6.02 51.72
N THR A 398 -12.57 6.17 52.48
CA THR A 398 -12.48 5.70 53.89
C THR A 398 -12.49 6.89 54.83
#